data_9be81d7b9a846e975ee1138a746257c6
#
_entry.id   9be81d7b9a846e975ee1138a746257c6
#
_cell.length_a   1.000
_cell.length_b   1.000
_cell.length_c   1.000
_cell.angle_alpha   90.00
_cell.angle_beta   90.00
_cell.angle_gamma   90.00
#
_symmetry.space_group_name_H-M   'P 1'
#
loop_
_entity.id
_entity.type
_entity.pdbx_description
1 polymer ?
#
loop_
_entity_poly.entity_id
_entity_poly.type
_entity_poly.pdbx_seq_one_letter_code
_entity_poly.pdbx_strand_id
1 'polypeptide(L)'
;MKLSRLLGLGLLLVLPLFVFAGAIERSLVYSVRIAVLDTGDFHFKRSSTHSRYSFSGHFETKGLINKYYRWKGDFAAIGSLENGSPKMEKYFARSESKDHELKLVVLKAEGVRFLPPGGKTFQFSDRPKGDDLVTALFLTPRCYDGKHINDGEDTFEMFLTKVREIKQEKEKFGPIFKCYYRVKDYRGRFRRLNVTLASSAHGPITQEVRVKLPLLPDIVFDLKTHK
;
A
#
# COMPACT_ATOMS: atom_id res chain seq x y z
N MET A 1 -53.73 40.85 44.84
CA MET A 1 -53.17 41.17 43.51
C MET A 1 -51.66 41.09 43.59
N LYS A 2 -51.02 40.02 43.11
CA LYS A 2 -49.61 39.99 42.78
C LYS A 2 -49.39 38.97 41.65
N LEU A 3 -49.10 39.45 40.46
CA LEU A 3 -48.75 38.70 39.27
C LEU A 3 -47.32 38.22 39.40
N SER A 4 -47.11 36.88 39.44
CA SER A 4 -45.77 36.28 39.35
C SER A 4 -45.51 35.93 37.89
N ARG A 5 -44.53 36.59 37.29
CA ARG A 5 -44.01 36.29 35.97
C ARG A 5 -43.09 35.09 36.04
N LEU A 6 -43.52 33.98 35.45
CA LEU A 6 -42.66 32.83 35.16
C LEU A 6 -41.85 33.13 33.89
N LEU A 7 -40.55 33.41 34.07
CA LEU A 7 -39.55 33.40 32.98
C LEU A 7 -39.14 31.96 32.74
N GLY A 8 -39.63 31.40 31.66
CA GLY A 8 -39.16 30.09 31.14
C GLY A 8 -37.80 30.28 30.47
N LEU A 9 -36.75 29.81 31.14
CA LEU A 9 -35.38 29.76 30.60
C LEU A 9 -35.28 28.52 29.70
N GLY A 10 -35.45 28.73 28.42
CA GLY A 10 -35.21 27.70 27.41
C GLY A 10 -33.72 27.43 27.28
N LEU A 11 -33.24 26.40 27.99
CA LEU A 11 -31.87 25.88 27.83
C LEU A 11 -31.80 25.13 26.51
N LEU A 12 -31.37 25.80 25.43
CA LEU A 12 -31.03 25.18 24.16
C LEU A 12 -29.78 24.30 24.38
N LEU A 13 -30.01 23.00 24.56
CA LEU A 13 -28.99 21.96 24.53
C LEU A 13 -28.42 21.89 23.11
N VAL A 14 -27.36 22.65 22.86
CA VAL A 14 -26.51 22.47 21.67
C VAL A 14 -25.71 21.18 21.88
N LEU A 15 -26.29 20.05 21.48
CA LEU A 15 -25.56 18.79 21.36
C LEU A 15 -24.49 18.99 20.29
N PRO A 16 -23.18 18.87 20.62
CA PRO A 16 -22.16 18.87 19.58
C PRO A 16 -22.44 17.64 18.72
N LEU A 17 -22.81 17.87 17.47
CA LEU A 17 -22.82 16.82 16.44
C LEU A 17 -21.37 16.40 16.27
N PHE A 18 -20.94 15.38 16.98
CA PHE A 18 -19.74 14.63 16.67
C PHE A 18 -19.95 14.00 15.29
N VAL A 19 -19.56 14.70 14.26
CA VAL A 19 -19.39 14.11 12.94
C VAL A 19 -18.28 13.08 13.10
N PHE A 20 -18.64 11.83 13.34
CA PHE A 20 -17.75 10.70 13.19
C PHE A 20 -17.35 10.70 11.72
N ALA A 21 -16.17 11.22 11.42
CA ALA A 21 -15.58 11.07 10.12
C ALA A 21 -15.45 9.57 9.87
N GLY A 22 -16.39 9.00 9.13
CA GLY A 22 -16.43 7.58 8.83
C GLY A 22 -15.14 7.15 8.13
N ALA A 23 -14.69 5.95 8.38
CA ALA A 23 -13.57 5.38 7.67
C ALA A 23 -13.93 5.26 6.18
N ILE A 24 -13.04 5.73 5.31
CA ILE A 24 -13.17 5.55 3.87
C ILE A 24 -12.61 4.18 3.53
N GLU A 25 -13.47 3.28 3.09
CA GLU A 25 -13.09 1.94 2.65
C GLU A 25 -13.02 1.87 1.13
N ARG A 26 -12.02 1.13 0.63
CA ARG A 26 -11.85 0.87 -0.80
C ARG A 26 -11.38 -0.55 -1.05
N SER A 27 -11.94 -1.14 -2.07
CA SER A 27 -11.48 -2.41 -2.64
C SER A 27 -10.91 -2.15 -4.03
N LEU A 28 -9.67 -2.55 -4.25
CA LEU A 28 -8.93 -2.41 -5.49
C LEU A 28 -8.52 -3.78 -5.98
N VAL A 29 -8.57 -4.00 -7.27
CA VAL A 29 -8.07 -5.24 -7.89
C VAL A 29 -7.08 -4.88 -8.98
N TYR A 30 -5.87 -5.39 -8.86
CA TYR A 30 -4.80 -5.23 -9.84
C TYR A 30 -4.59 -6.54 -10.58
N SER A 31 -4.51 -6.49 -11.92
CA SER A 31 -3.92 -7.61 -12.65
C SER A 31 -2.41 -7.58 -12.47
N VAL A 32 -1.83 -8.75 -12.26
CA VAL A 32 -0.38 -8.92 -12.21
C VAL A 32 0.07 -9.64 -13.48
N ARG A 33 0.98 -9.00 -14.22
CA ARG A 33 1.52 -9.55 -15.48
C ARG A 33 3.03 -9.63 -15.42
N ILE A 34 3.57 -10.68 -16.03
CA ILE A 34 5.00 -10.81 -16.32
C ILE A 34 5.13 -10.88 -17.85
N ALA A 35 5.76 -9.89 -18.45
CA ALA A 35 5.71 -9.64 -19.89
C ALA A 35 4.25 -9.50 -20.37
N VAL A 36 3.81 -10.39 -21.25
CA VAL A 36 2.45 -10.46 -21.80
C VAL A 36 1.54 -11.45 -21.07
N LEU A 37 2.10 -12.24 -20.13
CA LEU A 37 1.37 -13.28 -19.43
C LEU A 37 0.65 -12.72 -18.21
N ASP A 38 -0.66 -12.93 -18.13
CA ASP A 38 -1.45 -12.68 -16.92
C ASP A 38 -1.10 -13.76 -15.88
N THR A 39 -0.50 -13.34 -14.75
CA THR A 39 0.03 -14.25 -13.74
C THR A 39 -0.87 -14.36 -12.52
N GLY A 40 -1.76 -13.38 -12.29
CA GLY A 40 -2.64 -13.39 -11.14
C GLY A 40 -3.40 -12.08 -10.93
N ASP A 41 -4.19 -12.05 -9.88
CA ASP A 41 -4.86 -10.84 -9.40
C ASP A 41 -4.40 -10.52 -7.97
N PHE A 42 -4.06 -9.26 -7.75
CA PHE A 42 -3.78 -8.73 -6.42
C PHE A 42 -5.01 -7.99 -5.92
N HIS A 43 -5.68 -8.57 -4.94
CA HIS A 43 -6.83 -7.98 -4.26
C HIS A 43 -6.35 -7.14 -3.09
N PHE A 44 -6.74 -5.90 -3.04
CA PHE A 44 -6.29 -4.93 -2.05
C PHE A 44 -7.49 -4.22 -1.42
N LYS A 45 -7.56 -4.25 -0.08
CA LYS A 45 -8.55 -3.51 0.70
C LYS A 45 -7.83 -2.47 1.55
N ARG A 46 -8.29 -1.25 1.48
CA ARG A 46 -7.80 -0.13 2.28
C ARG A 46 -8.94 0.46 3.09
N SER A 47 -8.68 0.74 4.35
CA SER A 47 -9.51 1.59 5.20
C SER A 47 -8.68 2.75 5.73
N SER A 48 -9.19 3.96 5.69
CA SER A 48 -8.49 5.14 6.20
C SER A 48 -9.43 6.12 6.87
N THR A 49 -8.99 6.68 7.98
CA THR A 49 -9.55 7.86 8.65
C THR A 49 -8.66 9.07 8.37
N HIS A 50 -8.93 10.20 9.02
CA HIS A 50 -8.07 11.39 8.93
C HIS A 50 -6.62 11.15 9.41
N SER A 51 -6.44 10.30 10.43
CA SER A 51 -5.13 10.12 11.10
C SER A 51 -4.55 8.70 10.99
N ARG A 52 -5.33 7.72 10.54
CA ARG A 52 -4.89 6.32 10.52
C ARG A 52 -5.28 5.63 9.23
N TYR A 53 -4.53 4.60 8.89
CA TYR A 53 -4.85 3.70 7.80
C TYR A 53 -4.66 2.24 8.20
N SER A 54 -5.37 1.37 7.52
CA SER A 54 -5.09 -0.06 7.45
C SER A 54 -5.23 -0.52 6.02
N PHE A 55 -4.48 -1.53 5.66
CA PHE A 55 -4.73 -2.27 4.43
C PHE A 55 -4.56 -3.77 4.64
N SER A 56 -5.18 -4.54 3.77
CA SER A 56 -4.90 -5.96 3.56
C SER A 56 -4.86 -6.24 2.08
N GLY A 57 -3.99 -7.15 1.67
CA GLY A 57 -3.85 -7.57 0.28
C GLY A 57 -3.69 -9.07 0.18
N HIS A 58 -4.23 -9.64 -0.89
CA HIS A 58 -4.09 -11.04 -1.23
C HIS A 58 -3.69 -11.17 -2.70
N PHE A 59 -2.70 -12.02 -2.97
CA PHE A 59 -2.28 -12.39 -4.31
C PHE A 59 -2.26 -13.90 -4.45
N GLU A 60 -2.75 -14.39 -5.59
CA GLU A 60 -2.62 -15.78 -5.98
C GLU A 60 -2.31 -15.88 -7.48
N THR A 61 -1.33 -16.73 -7.83
CA THR A 61 -1.03 -17.04 -9.23
C THR A 61 -2.19 -17.79 -9.89
N LYS A 62 -2.42 -17.54 -11.19
CA LYS A 62 -3.48 -18.18 -11.98
C LYS A 62 -2.97 -18.64 -13.36
N GLY A 63 -3.86 -19.35 -14.10
CA GLY A 63 -3.60 -19.75 -15.47
C GLY A 63 -2.40 -20.69 -15.63
N LEU A 64 -1.65 -20.50 -16.70
CA LEU A 64 -0.47 -21.32 -17.00
C LEU A 64 0.61 -21.20 -15.96
N ILE A 65 0.82 -19.99 -15.41
CA ILE A 65 1.84 -19.77 -14.37
C ILE A 65 1.56 -20.63 -13.15
N ASN A 66 0.30 -20.75 -12.73
CA ASN A 66 -0.07 -21.55 -11.55
C ASN A 66 0.27 -23.05 -11.69
N LYS A 67 0.36 -23.56 -12.92
CA LYS A 67 0.78 -24.95 -13.16
C LYS A 67 2.27 -25.19 -12.87
N TYR A 68 3.11 -24.19 -13.13
CA TYR A 68 4.56 -24.30 -13.00
C TYR A 68 5.08 -23.66 -11.71
N TYR A 69 4.46 -22.56 -11.31
CA TYR A 69 4.83 -21.79 -10.15
C TYR A 69 3.60 -21.32 -9.39
N ARG A 70 3.14 -22.16 -8.46
CA ARG A 70 2.05 -21.77 -7.56
C ARG A 70 2.58 -20.90 -6.45
N TRP A 71 2.03 -19.69 -6.33
CA TRP A 71 2.37 -18.76 -5.26
C TRP A 71 1.13 -18.06 -4.75
N LYS A 72 1.04 -17.95 -3.41
CA LYS A 72 0.03 -17.19 -2.68
C LYS A 72 0.73 -16.23 -1.75
N GLY A 73 0.17 -15.03 -1.58
CA GLY A 73 0.68 -14.05 -0.65
C GLY A 73 -0.45 -13.28 0.04
N ASP A 74 -0.36 -13.15 1.35
CA ASP A 74 -1.22 -12.31 2.16
C ASP A 74 -0.39 -11.22 2.79
N PHE A 75 -0.88 -9.97 2.74
CA PHE A 75 -0.19 -8.80 3.24
C PHE A 75 -1.16 -7.96 4.06
N ALA A 76 -0.68 -7.40 5.16
CA ALA A 76 -1.46 -6.43 5.94
C ALA A 76 -0.54 -5.40 6.59
N ALA A 77 -0.99 -4.15 6.67
CA ALA A 77 -0.34 -3.14 7.49
C ALA A 77 -1.34 -2.19 8.14
N ILE A 78 -0.90 -1.62 9.24
CA ILE A 78 -1.57 -0.52 9.91
C ILE A 78 -0.56 0.58 10.21
N GLY A 79 -1.02 1.81 10.23
CA GLY A 79 -0.18 2.95 10.54
C GLY A 79 -0.96 4.26 10.70
N SER A 80 -0.21 5.33 10.90
CA SER A 80 -0.71 6.69 10.98
C SER A 80 -0.60 7.43 9.64
N LEU A 81 -1.39 8.48 9.49
CA LEU A 81 -1.30 9.44 8.39
C LEU A 81 -0.76 10.76 8.96
N GLU A 82 0.49 11.08 8.67
CA GLU A 82 1.13 12.33 9.05
C GLU A 82 1.12 13.29 7.85
N ASN A 83 0.33 14.35 7.92
CA ASN A 83 0.12 15.30 6.79
C ASN A 83 -0.29 14.58 5.49
N GLY A 84 -1.17 13.57 5.60
CA GLY A 84 -1.62 12.75 4.48
C GLY A 84 -0.60 11.72 3.98
N SER A 85 0.59 11.67 4.54
CA SER A 85 1.63 10.68 4.22
C SER A 85 1.53 9.48 5.14
N PRO A 86 1.48 8.25 4.63
CA PRO A 86 1.41 7.05 5.45
C PRO A 86 2.75 6.81 6.16
N LYS A 87 2.66 6.43 7.44
CA LYS A 87 3.79 5.99 8.27
C LYS A 87 3.41 4.64 8.89
N MET A 88 4.09 3.59 8.46
CA MET A 88 3.82 2.23 8.87
C MET A 88 4.24 1.99 10.32
N GLU A 89 3.33 1.41 11.13
CA GLU A 89 3.56 1.00 12.51
C GLU A 89 3.74 -0.52 12.62
N LYS A 90 2.90 -1.28 11.92
CA LYS A 90 2.96 -2.75 11.90
C LYS A 90 2.73 -3.25 10.48
N TYR A 91 3.47 -4.27 10.12
CA TYR A 91 3.36 -4.96 8.83
C TYR A 91 3.37 -6.46 9.04
N PHE A 92 2.59 -7.16 8.25
CA PHE A 92 2.52 -8.61 8.19
C PHE A 92 2.61 -9.05 6.74
N ALA A 93 3.39 -10.08 6.47
CA ALA A 93 3.41 -10.77 5.19
C ALA A 93 3.49 -12.27 5.41
N ARG A 94 2.68 -13.00 4.66
CA ARG A 94 2.73 -14.44 4.51
C ARG A 94 2.89 -14.76 3.03
N SER A 95 3.84 -15.60 2.68
CA SER A 95 4.06 -16.07 1.32
C SER A 95 4.22 -17.58 1.33
N GLU A 96 3.57 -18.24 0.38
CA GLU A 96 3.60 -19.70 0.22
C GLU A 96 3.82 -20.03 -1.24
N SER A 97 4.84 -20.87 -1.53
CA SER A 97 5.21 -21.29 -2.87
C SER A 97 4.77 -22.73 -3.18
N LYS A 98 5.03 -23.20 -4.42
CA LYS A 98 4.64 -24.53 -4.93
C LYS A 98 5.09 -25.68 -4.02
N ASP A 99 6.26 -25.56 -3.40
CA ASP A 99 6.84 -26.61 -2.55
C ASP A 99 6.44 -26.44 -1.08
N HIS A 100 5.35 -25.70 -0.80
CA HIS A 100 4.86 -25.35 0.54
C HIS A 100 5.89 -24.59 1.37
N GLU A 101 6.84 -23.92 0.74
CA GLU A 101 7.73 -23.01 1.40
C GLU A 101 6.94 -21.81 1.94
N LEU A 102 6.84 -21.74 3.26
CA LEU A 102 6.18 -20.68 3.96
C LEU A 102 7.20 -19.65 4.42
N LYS A 103 7.00 -18.40 3.99
CA LYS A 103 7.68 -17.22 4.54
C LYS A 103 6.68 -16.40 5.34
N LEU A 104 7.04 -16.08 6.58
CA LEU A 104 6.27 -15.17 7.44
C LEU A 104 7.15 -14.01 7.87
N VAL A 105 6.61 -12.82 7.80
CA VAL A 105 7.25 -11.60 8.28
C VAL A 105 6.28 -10.83 9.17
N VAL A 106 6.71 -10.46 10.36
CA VAL A 106 5.97 -9.55 11.25
C VAL A 106 6.90 -8.45 11.67
N LEU A 107 6.64 -7.24 11.20
CA LEU A 107 7.43 -6.04 11.51
C LEU A 107 6.63 -5.14 12.44
N LYS A 108 7.27 -4.70 13.52
CA LYS A 108 6.73 -3.78 14.53
C LYS A 108 7.78 -2.73 14.88
N ALA A 109 7.44 -1.82 15.79
CA ALA A 109 8.38 -0.81 16.28
C ALA A 109 9.66 -1.43 16.88
N GLU A 110 9.50 -2.57 17.56
CA GLU A 110 10.57 -3.26 18.30
C GLU A 110 11.53 -4.04 17.40
N GLY A 111 11.19 -4.28 16.13
CA GLY A 111 12.01 -5.07 15.20
C GLY A 111 11.19 -5.97 14.31
N VAL A 112 11.85 -6.94 13.72
CA VAL A 112 11.28 -7.93 12.80
C VAL A 112 11.36 -9.33 13.40
N ARG A 113 10.25 -10.04 13.29
CA ARG A 113 10.17 -11.46 13.51
C ARG A 113 9.82 -12.14 12.21
N PHE A 114 10.67 -13.01 11.70
CA PHE A 114 10.43 -13.67 10.42
C PHE A 114 10.76 -15.16 10.43
N LEU A 115 10.03 -15.90 9.60
CA LEU A 115 10.30 -17.29 9.29
C LEU A 115 10.71 -17.34 7.81
N PRO A 116 11.99 -17.62 7.50
CA PRO A 116 12.44 -17.70 6.11
C PRO A 116 11.84 -18.93 5.41
N PRO A 117 11.86 -18.97 4.06
CA PRO A 117 11.44 -20.14 3.29
C PRO A 117 12.20 -21.40 3.75
N GLY A 118 11.45 -22.50 3.96
CA GLY A 118 12.02 -23.75 4.48
C GLY A 118 12.52 -23.72 5.93
N GLY A 119 12.47 -22.57 6.60
CA GLY A 119 12.86 -22.40 8.00
C GLY A 119 11.85 -23.01 8.96
N LYS A 120 12.36 -23.61 10.04
CA LYS A 120 11.54 -24.20 11.12
C LYS A 120 11.44 -23.32 12.36
N THR A 121 12.31 -22.32 12.49
CA THR A 121 12.39 -21.43 13.64
C THR A 121 12.33 -19.98 13.20
N PHE A 122 11.62 -19.16 13.99
CA PHE A 122 11.60 -17.72 13.78
C PHE A 122 12.97 -17.11 14.09
N GLN A 123 13.38 -16.20 13.22
CA GLN A 123 14.53 -15.35 13.40
C GLN A 123 14.07 -13.94 13.83
N PHE A 124 14.96 -13.22 14.49
CA PHE A 124 14.72 -11.85 14.93
C PHE A 124 15.83 -10.97 14.40
N SER A 125 15.48 -9.78 13.97
CA SER A 125 16.43 -8.75 13.57
C SER A 125 15.92 -7.36 13.93
N ASP A 126 16.81 -6.38 13.84
CA ASP A 126 16.42 -4.98 13.95
C ASP A 126 15.44 -4.60 12.84
N ARG A 127 14.60 -3.62 13.14
CA ARG A 127 13.64 -3.13 12.17
C ARG A 127 14.35 -2.51 10.96
N PRO A 128 14.08 -2.96 9.73
CA PRO A 128 14.60 -2.33 8.53
C PRO A 128 14.04 -0.91 8.38
N LYS A 129 14.82 -0.04 7.73
CA LYS A 129 14.45 1.37 7.58
C LYS A 129 13.28 1.55 6.60
N GLY A 130 12.48 2.57 6.85
CA GLY A 130 11.42 3.04 5.95
C GLY A 130 10.09 2.30 6.10
N ASP A 131 9.20 2.54 5.14
CA ASP A 131 7.90 1.88 5.08
C ASP A 131 8.00 0.53 4.36
N ASP A 132 7.04 -0.36 4.62
CA ASP A 132 6.92 -1.58 3.84
C ASP A 132 6.60 -1.27 2.36
N LEU A 133 6.94 -2.22 1.47
CA LEU A 133 6.76 -2.09 0.03
C LEU A 133 5.31 -1.75 -0.37
N VAL A 134 4.32 -2.35 0.29
CA VAL A 134 2.91 -2.16 -0.08
C VAL A 134 2.45 -0.76 0.31
N THR A 135 2.77 -0.31 1.52
CA THR A 135 2.53 1.08 1.95
C THR A 135 3.21 2.06 1.01
N ALA A 136 4.46 1.83 0.68
CA ALA A 136 5.24 2.74 -0.15
C ALA A 136 4.74 2.84 -1.60
N LEU A 137 4.21 1.75 -2.18
CA LEU A 137 3.82 1.70 -3.59
C LEU A 137 2.33 1.93 -3.83
N PHE A 138 1.47 1.52 -2.90
CA PHE A 138 0.02 1.55 -3.10
C PHE A 138 -0.71 2.59 -2.25
N LEU A 139 -0.06 3.17 -1.21
CA LEU A 139 -0.66 4.20 -0.37
C LEU A 139 0.00 5.57 -0.52
N THR A 140 1.05 5.69 -1.32
CA THR A 140 1.75 6.97 -1.50
C THR A 140 0.86 8.01 -2.19
N PRO A 141 0.74 9.24 -1.65
CA PRO A 141 -0.09 10.29 -2.25
C PRO A 141 0.60 11.04 -3.40
N ARG A 142 1.91 10.92 -3.53
CA ARG A 142 2.73 11.66 -4.52
C ARG A 142 4.05 10.96 -4.81
N CYS A 143 4.78 11.43 -5.83
CA CYS A 143 6.16 11.01 -6.06
C CYS A 143 7.06 11.55 -4.93
N TYR A 144 7.84 10.67 -4.30
CA TYR A 144 8.82 11.02 -3.26
C TYR A 144 10.23 10.71 -3.72
N ASP A 145 11.18 11.52 -3.30
CA ASP A 145 12.60 11.26 -3.49
C ASP A 145 13.28 10.88 -2.15
N GLY A 146 14.36 10.10 -2.24
CA GLY A 146 15.19 9.74 -1.08
C GLY A 146 14.48 8.87 -0.03
N LYS A 147 13.47 8.05 -0.43
CA LYS A 147 12.69 7.23 0.49
C LYS A 147 13.33 5.86 0.69
N HIS A 148 13.42 5.43 1.95
CA HIS A 148 13.70 4.04 2.29
C HIS A 148 12.42 3.24 2.30
N ILE A 149 12.48 2.03 1.74
CA ILE A 149 11.41 1.04 1.74
C ILE A 149 11.98 -0.31 2.13
N ASN A 150 11.15 -1.23 2.62
CA ASN A 150 11.59 -2.55 3.03
C ASN A 150 10.56 -3.63 2.69
N ASP A 151 11.01 -4.88 2.60
CA ASP A 151 10.15 -6.06 2.44
C ASP A 151 9.98 -6.85 3.76
N GLY A 152 10.46 -6.27 4.85
CA GLY A 152 10.49 -6.86 6.17
C GLY A 152 11.83 -7.53 6.52
N GLU A 153 12.71 -7.77 5.55
CA GLU A 153 14.05 -8.32 5.74
C GLU A 153 15.12 -7.34 5.26
N ASP A 154 14.99 -6.86 4.03
CA ASP A 154 15.96 -5.97 3.38
C ASP A 154 15.44 -4.55 3.30
N THR A 155 16.37 -3.59 3.37
CA THR A 155 16.10 -2.17 3.11
C THR A 155 16.55 -1.82 1.70
N PHE A 156 15.71 -1.05 1.01
CA PHE A 156 15.97 -0.51 -0.32
C PHE A 156 15.92 1.02 -0.28
N GLU A 157 16.73 1.67 -1.11
CA GLU A 157 16.71 3.12 -1.28
C GLU A 157 16.04 3.48 -2.61
N MET A 158 15.03 4.34 -2.56
CA MET A 158 14.25 4.79 -3.71
C MET A 158 14.64 6.21 -4.10
N PHE A 159 15.22 6.40 -5.28
CA PHE A 159 15.63 7.70 -5.84
C PHE A 159 14.71 8.08 -6.99
N LEU A 160 14.02 9.21 -6.86
CA LEU A 160 13.18 9.75 -7.92
C LEU A 160 14.07 10.33 -9.05
N THR A 161 13.94 9.80 -10.26
CA THR A 161 14.72 10.25 -11.40
C THR A 161 13.94 11.19 -12.31
N LYS A 162 12.61 11.05 -12.35
CA LYS A 162 11.74 11.87 -13.19
C LYS A 162 10.30 11.79 -12.72
N VAL A 163 9.56 12.88 -12.87
CA VAL A 163 8.10 12.94 -12.79
C VAL A 163 7.57 13.38 -14.15
N ARG A 164 6.50 12.73 -14.61
CA ARG A 164 5.80 13.13 -15.83
C ARG A 164 4.31 13.18 -15.54
N GLU A 165 3.69 14.30 -15.81
CA GLU A 165 2.24 14.41 -15.86
C GLU A 165 1.72 13.76 -17.15
N ILE A 166 0.67 12.95 -17.03
CA ILE A 166 0.01 12.29 -18.17
C ILE A 166 -1.30 13.02 -18.41
N LYS A 167 -1.44 13.65 -19.59
CA LYS A 167 -2.72 14.23 -20.02
C LYS A 167 -3.70 13.10 -20.32
N GLN A 168 -4.90 13.17 -19.75
CA GLN A 168 -6.00 12.26 -20.07
C GLN A 168 -6.94 12.88 -21.09
N GLU A 169 -7.41 12.08 -22.04
CA GLU A 169 -8.46 12.47 -22.98
C GLU A 169 -9.87 12.42 -22.36
N LYS A 170 -10.05 11.68 -21.25
CA LYS A 170 -11.31 11.57 -20.50
C LYS A 170 -11.06 11.74 -19.02
N GLU A 171 -11.72 12.70 -18.40
CA GLU A 171 -11.63 13.05 -16.97
C GLU A 171 -12.32 12.00 -16.06
N LYS A 172 -11.84 10.78 -16.03
CA LYS A 172 -12.29 9.78 -15.04
C LYS A 172 -11.62 9.97 -13.70
N PHE A 173 -10.40 10.52 -13.70
CA PHE A 173 -9.58 10.82 -12.52
C PHE A 173 -9.04 12.24 -12.66
N GLY A 174 -8.65 12.86 -11.56
CA GLY A 174 -7.86 14.08 -11.59
C GLY A 174 -6.47 13.88 -12.21
N PRO A 175 -5.53 14.81 -12.00
CA PRO A 175 -4.18 14.73 -12.59
C PRO A 175 -3.53 13.38 -12.35
N ILE A 176 -2.89 12.84 -13.40
CA ILE A 176 -2.12 11.59 -13.33
C ILE A 176 -0.64 11.91 -13.43
N PHE A 177 0.13 11.34 -12.51
CA PHE A 177 1.58 11.47 -12.45
C PHE A 177 2.26 10.11 -12.60
N LYS A 178 3.26 10.04 -13.44
CA LYS A 178 4.16 8.90 -13.55
C LYS A 178 5.50 9.22 -12.92
N CYS A 179 5.81 8.52 -11.84
CA CYS A 179 7.03 8.62 -11.08
C CYS A 179 8.01 7.56 -11.57
N TYR A 180 9.22 7.95 -11.92
CA TYR A 180 10.28 7.05 -12.36
C TYR A 180 11.33 6.99 -11.27
N TYR A 181 11.65 5.79 -10.82
CA TYR A 181 12.60 5.56 -9.73
C TYR A 181 13.75 4.66 -10.14
N ARG A 182 14.90 4.90 -9.53
CA ARG A 182 15.97 3.92 -9.36
C ARG A 182 15.89 3.41 -7.93
N VAL A 183 15.83 2.09 -7.77
CA VAL A 183 15.78 1.43 -6.45
C VAL A 183 17.09 0.68 -6.27
N LYS A 184 17.83 1.03 -5.23
CA LYS A 184 19.08 0.38 -4.84
C LYS A 184 18.81 -0.66 -3.77
N ASP A 185 19.20 -1.91 -3.99
CA ASP A 185 19.11 -2.97 -2.99
C ASP A 185 20.32 -2.93 -2.03
N TYR A 186 20.28 -3.74 -0.97
CA TYR A 186 21.34 -3.84 0.03
C TYR A 186 22.68 -4.30 -0.54
N ARG A 187 22.70 -4.93 -1.73
CA ARG A 187 23.92 -5.30 -2.47
C ARG A 187 24.43 -4.19 -3.40
N GLY A 188 23.80 -3.01 -3.37
CA GLY A 188 24.16 -1.89 -4.22
C GLY A 188 23.68 -1.99 -5.67
N ARG A 189 22.88 -3.01 -6.02
CA ARG A 189 22.35 -3.18 -7.37
C ARG A 189 21.14 -2.28 -7.59
N PHE A 190 21.05 -1.70 -8.79
CA PHE A 190 19.94 -0.83 -9.15
C PHE A 190 18.89 -1.54 -9.99
N ARG A 191 17.64 -1.28 -9.66
CA ARG A 191 16.46 -1.64 -10.47
C ARG A 191 15.70 -0.37 -10.85
N ARG A 192 14.89 -0.45 -11.88
CA ARG A 192 14.00 0.64 -12.27
C ARG A 192 12.59 0.29 -11.83
N LEU A 193 11.92 1.27 -11.22
CA LEU A 193 10.54 1.16 -10.78
C LEU A 193 9.77 2.35 -11.31
N ASN A 194 8.61 2.12 -11.91
CA ASN A 194 7.70 3.17 -12.31
C ASN A 194 6.40 3.01 -11.53
N VAL A 195 5.88 4.10 -10.99
CA VAL A 195 4.59 4.15 -10.29
C VAL A 195 3.72 5.21 -10.96
N THR A 196 2.52 4.84 -11.38
CA THR A 196 1.54 5.76 -11.92
C THR A 196 0.48 6.04 -10.87
N LEU A 197 0.35 7.29 -10.49
CA LEU A 197 -0.57 7.79 -9.46
C LEU A 197 -1.65 8.62 -10.11
N ALA A 198 -2.91 8.41 -9.73
CA ALA A 198 -4.03 9.26 -10.11
C ALA A 198 -4.64 9.91 -8.88
N SER A 199 -5.10 11.13 -9.01
CA SER A 199 -5.95 11.78 -8.02
C SER A 199 -7.39 11.31 -8.15
N SER A 200 -8.07 11.06 -7.04
CA SER A 200 -9.50 10.76 -7.01
C SER A 200 -10.19 11.61 -5.94
N ALA A 201 -11.51 11.71 -5.98
CA ALA A 201 -12.32 12.44 -4.99
C ALA A 201 -12.05 11.99 -3.53
N HIS A 202 -11.58 10.77 -3.36
CA HIS A 202 -11.29 10.20 -2.04
C HIS A 202 -9.79 9.99 -1.79
N GLY A 203 -8.93 10.76 -2.44
CA GLY A 203 -7.47 10.73 -2.33
C GLY A 203 -6.79 9.90 -3.43
N PRO A 204 -5.47 9.79 -3.37
CA PRO A 204 -4.67 9.19 -4.43
C PRO A 204 -4.93 7.69 -4.59
N ILE A 205 -4.81 7.21 -5.83
CA ILE A 205 -4.88 5.80 -6.22
C ILE A 205 -3.66 5.49 -7.08
N THR A 206 -2.97 4.42 -6.76
CA THR A 206 -1.95 3.85 -7.63
C THR A 206 -2.64 3.11 -8.77
N GLN A 207 -2.40 3.53 -10.02
CA GLN A 207 -2.96 2.90 -11.20
C GLN A 207 -2.07 1.79 -11.75
N GLU A 208 -0.76 2.01 -11.79
CA GLU A 208 0.22 1.05 -12.27
C GLU A 208 1.45 1.04 -11.35
N VAL A 209 1.96 -0.14 -11.05
CA VAL A 209 3.31 -0.35 -10.54
C VAL A 209 4.05 -1.25 -11.53
N ARG A 210 5.18 -0.79 -12.05
CA ARG A 210 6.00 -1.54 -13.01
C ARG A 210 7.42 -1.69 -12.50
N VAL A 211 7.80 -2.91 -12.19
CA VAL A 211 9.16 -3.27 -11.78
C VAL A 211 9.92 -3.76 -13.00
N LYS A 212 11.01 -3.06 -13.35
CA LYS A 212 11.90 -3.43 -14.45
C LYS A 212 13.07 -4.22 -13.90
N LEU A 213 13.14 -5.49 -14.28
CA LEU A 213 14.23 -6.38 -13.89
C LEU A 213 15.30 -6.43 -14.99
N PRO A 214 16.60 -6.40 -14.64
CA PRO A 214 17.65 -6.65 -15.64
C PRO A 214 17.50 -8.04 -16.25
N LEU A 215 17.53 -8.12 -17.57
CA LEU A 215 17.49 -9.37 -18.35
C LEU A 215 16.22 -10.23 -18.15
N LEU A 216 15.23 -9.75 -17.42
CA LEU A 216 13.96 -10.43 -17.19
C LEU A 216 12.80 -9.54 -17.65
N PRO A 217 11.65 -10.10 -17.98
CA PRO A 217 10.46 -9.34 -18.30
C PRO A 217 10.01 -8.44 -17.14
N ASP A 218 9.40 -7.31 -17.48
CA ASP A 218 8.79 -6.41 -16.49
C ASP A 218 7.67 -7.12 -15.72
N ILE A 219 7.59 -6.86 -14.40
CA ILE A 219 6.44 -7.21 -13.58
C ILE A 219 5.54 -5.97 -13.49
N VAL A 220 4.28 -6.12 -13.86
CA VAL A 220 3.31 -5.01 -13.92
C VAL A 220 2.10 -5.35 -13.07
N PHE A 221 1.79 -4.47 -12.10
CA PHE A 221 0.52 -4.42 -11.39
C PHE A 221 -0.31 -3.32 -12.04
N ASP A 222 -1.47 -3.63 -12.57
CA ASP A 222 -2.31 -2.72 -13.35
C ASP A 222 -3.74 -2.71 -12.79
N LEU A 223 -4.24 -1.55 -12.40
CA LEU A 223 -5.52 -1.41 -11.74
C LEU A 223 -6.66 -1.78 -12.71
N LYS A 224 -7.40 -2.86 -12.38
CA LYS A 224 -8.58 -3.30 -13.12
C LYS A 224 -9.85 -2.60 -12.66
N THR A 225 -10.09 -2.64 -11.35
CA THR A 225 -11.33 -2.13 -10.76
C THR A 225 -11.06 -1.47 -9.41
N HIS A 226 -11.88 -0.48 -9.09
CA HIS A 226 -11.96 0.13 -7.76
C HIS A 226 -13.46 0.24 -7.38
N LYS A 227 -13.77 -0.10 -6.15
CA LYS A 227 -15.09 0.04 -5.52
C LYS A 227 -14.96 0.80 -4.22
#